data_17ffb3ac69cf9663336e307502ee1efe
#
_entry.id   17ffb3ac69cf9663336e307502ee1efe
#
_cell.length_a   1.000
_cell.length_b   1.000
_cell.length_c   1.000
_cell.angle_alpha   90.00
_cell.angle_beta   90.00
_cell.angle_gamma   90.00
#
_symmetry.space_group_name_H-M   'P 1'
#
loop_
_entity.id
_entity.type
_entity.pdbx_description
1 polymer ?
#
loop_
_entity_poly.entity_id
_entity_poly.type
_entity_poly.pdbx_seq_one_letter_code
_entity_poly.pdbx_strand_id
1 'polypeptide(L)'
;MLHLTLEDELFLETPKQVGTHSTVFEHFAVMFEDDGETGYFYALDMRQNAQPIVDMLHVYNVDSTSNHHEARKLEICWDESGYLAFLLINGYPHAVFDFARLVGYNSN
;
A
#
# COMPACT_ATOMS: atom_id res chain seq x y z
N MET A 1 7.14 15.79 6.41
CA MET A 1 7.36 14.63 7.31
C MET A 1 6.37 13.53 6.99
N LEU A 2 6.82 12.28 7.00
CA LEU A 2 5.92 11.16 6.81
C LEU A 2 5.33 10.72 8.14
N HIS A 3 4.05 10.40 8.14
CA HIS A 3 3.35 9.87 9.31
C HIS A 3 3.12 8.39 9.12
N LEU A 4 3.70 7.57 9.99
CA LEU A 4 3.52 6.13 9.98
C LEU A 4 2.11 5.82 10.49
N THR A 5 1.28 5.22 9.65
CA THR A 5 -0.11 4.89 10.02
C THR A 5 -0.34 3.39 10.16
N LEU A 6 0.57 2.57 9.63
CA LEU A 6 0.48 1.13 9.76
C LEU A 6 1.88 0.52 9.72
N GLU A 7 2.13 -0.44 10.62
CA GLU A 7 3.34 -1.26 10.63
C GLU A 7 2.94 -2.69 10.92
N ASP A 8 3.44 -3.63 10.12
CA ASP A 8 3.12 -5.04 10.28
C ASP A 8 4.27 -5.89 9.74
N GLU A 9 4.22 -7.19 10.01
CA GLU A 9 5.15 -8.14 9.41
C GLU A 9 4.55 -8.71 8.13
N LEU A 10 5.39 -8.93 7.14
CA LEU A 10 5.02 -9.51 5.87
C LEU A 10 5.85 -10.75 5.60
N PHE A 11 5.17 -11.89 5.38
CA PHE A 11 5.77 -13.11 4.87
C PHE A 11 5.19 -13.36 3.49
N LEU A 12 6.03 -13.40 2.47
CA LEU A 12 5.56 -13.69 1.12
C LEU A 12 4.93 -15.09 1.08
N GLU A 13 3.98 -15.29 0.19
CA GLU A 13 3.14 -16.49 0.07
C GLU A 13 2.08 -16.64 1.16
N THR A 14 2.13 -15.82 2.21
CA THR A 14 1.11 -15.83 3.26
C THR A 14 0.12 -14.72 2.97
N PRO A 15 -1.14 -15.03 2.68
CA PRO A 15 -2.13 -13.99 2.36
C PRO A 15 -2.23 -12.95 3.47
N LYS A 16 -2.26 -11.68 3.07
CA LYS A 16 -2.36 -10.56 4.00
C LYS A 16 -3.16 -9.44 3.35
N GLN A 17 -4.02 -8.82 4.12
CA GLN A 17 -4.79 -7.67 3.67
C GLN A 17 -4.86 -6.66 4.81
N VAL A 18 -4.24 -5.51 4.63
CA VAL A 18 -4.19 -4.45 5.64
C VAL A 18 -4.36 -3.10 4.97
N GLY A 19 -4.95 -2.15 5.67
CA GLY A 19 -5.18 -0.83 5.10
C GLY A 19 -5.24 0.25 6.16
N THR A 20 -5.13 1.49 5.69
CA THR A 20 -5.16 2.67 6.54
C THR A 20 -5.67 3.86 5.74
N HIS A 21 -6.31 4.80 6.42
CA HIS A 21 -6.80 6.02 5.77
C HIS A 21 -5.84 7.18 6.00
N SER A 22 -6.04 8.24 5.21
CA SER A 22 -5.26 9.46 5.32
C SER A 22 -5.39 10.08 6.72
N THR A 23 -4.31 10.70 7.17
CA THR A 23 -4.29 11.44 8.44
C THR A 23 -5.07 12.74 8.38
N VAL A 24 -5.42 13.20 7.18
CA VAL A 24 -6.16 14.45 6.96
C VAL A 24 -7.54 14.21 6.38
N PHE A 25 -7.65 13.34 5.37
CA PHE A 25 -8.89 13.08 4.64
C PHE A 25 -9.35 11.65 4.88
N GLU A 26 -10.27 11.44 5.80
CA GLU A 26 -10.74 10.08 6.16
C GLU A 26 -11.26 9.27 4.98
N HIS A 27 -11.76 9.93 3.95
CA HIS A 27 -12.32 9.25 2.79
C HIS A 27 -11.26 8.71 1.83
N PHE A 28 -10.01 9.14 1.94
CA PHE A 28 -8.91 8.57 1.18
C PHE A 28 -8.26 7.47 2.00
N ALA A 29 -8.14 6.30 1.38
CA ALA A 29 -7.54 5.15 2.04
C ALA A 29 -6.68 4.38 1.05
N VAL A 30 -5.77 3.59 1.59
CA VAL A 30 -4.98 2.64 0.79
C VAL A 30 -5.03 1.28 1.46
N MET A 31 -4.88 0.25 0.66
CA MET A 31 -4.87 -1.12 1.15
C MET A 31 -3.76 -1.89 0.45
N PHE A 32 -2.97 -2.63 1.24
CA PHE A 32 -2.00 -3.59 0.71
C PHE A 32 -2.61 -4.98 0.79
N GLU A 33 -2.49 -5.73 -0.29
CA GLU A 33 -2.95 -7.11 -0.32
C GLU A 33 -1.89 -8.00 -0.96
N ASP A 34 -1.52 -9.08 -0.26
CA ASP A 34 -0.78 -10.20 -0.83
C ASP A 34 -1.76 -11.38 -0.87
N ASP A 35 -2.10 -11.84 -2.06
CA ASP A 35 -3.07 -12.94 -2.24
C ASP A 35 -2.41 -14.33 -2.25
N GLY A 36 -1.12 -14.39 -1.92
CA GLY A 36 -0.32 -15.60 -1.95
C GLY A 36 0.52 -15.73 -3.21
N GLU A 37 0.23 -14.96 -4.25
CA GLU A 37 0.94 -14.99 -5.52
C GLU A 37 1.45 -13.62 -5.95
N THR A 38 0.72 -12.58 -5.62
CA THR A 38 1.00 -11.21 -6.07
C THR A 38 0.68 -10.22 -4.98
N GLY A 39 1.50 -9.17 -4.87
CA GLY A 39 1.27 -8.06 -3.96
C GLY A 39 0.72 -6.85 -4.71
N TYR A 40 -0.33 -6.24 -4.15
CA TYR A 40 -1.01 -5.08 -4.73
C TYR A 40 -1.15 -3.96 -3.71
N PHE A 41 -1.13 -2.74 -4.21
CA PHE A 41 -1.40 -1.55 -3.41
C PHE A 41 -2.58 -0.82 -4.04
N TYR A 42 -3.70 -0.80 -3.32
CA TYR A 42 -4.95 -0.20 -3.80
C TYR A 42 -5.13 1.20 -3.24
N ALA A 43 -5.59 2.12 -4.09
CA ALA A 43 -6.04 3.43 -3.65
C ALA A 43 -7.56 3.47 -3.66
N LEU A 44 -8.15 3.99 -2.59
CA LEU A 44 -9.59 4.00 -2.40
C LEU A 44 -10.10 5.40 -2.07
N ASP A 45 -11.26 5.73 -2.63
CA ASP A 45 -12.02 6.91 -2.23
C ASP A 45 -13.33 6.41 -1.64
N MET A 46 -13.44 6.47 -0.32
CA MET A 46 -14.56 5.90 0.41
C MET A 46 -15.86 6.69 0.26
N ARG A 47 -15.82 7.81 -0.42
CA ARG A 47 -17.05 8.55 -0.78
C ARG A 47 -17.82 7.85 -1.89
N GLN A 48 -17.16 6.95 -2.62
CA GLN A 48 -17.78 6.22 -3.73
C GLN A 48 -18.26 4.85 -3.25
N ASN A 49 -19.53 4.76 -2.93
CA ASN A 49 -20.10 3.58 -2.28
C ASN A 49 -20.14 2.34 -3.18
N ALA A 50 -20.38 2.52 -4.47
CA ALA A 50 -20.51 1.38 -5.39
C ALA A 50 -19.16 0.79 -5.77
N GLN A 51 -18.12 1.62 -5.96
CA GLN A 51 -16.79 1.17 -6.34
C GLN A 51 -15.75 2.12 -5.75
N PRO A 52 -15.30 1.83 -4.51
CA PRO A 52 -14.34 2.71 -3.84
C PRO A 52 -12.92 2.63 -4.40
N ILE A 53 -12.55 1.56 -5.08
CA ILE A 53 -11.20 1.41 -5.63
C ILE A 53 -11.03 2.36 -6.81
N VAL A 54 -10.09 3.31 -6.71
CA VAL A 54 -9.82 4.28 -7.77
C VAL A 54 -8.56 3.92 -8.56
N ASP A 55 -7.66 3.12 -7.98
CA ASP A 55 -6.49 2.62 -8.71
C ASP A 55 -5.90 1.41 -7.99
N MET A 56 -5.08 0.67 -8.72
CA MET A 56 -4.41 -0.52 -8.19
C MET A 56 -3.00 -0.57 -8.78
N LEU A 57 -2.00 -0.66 -7.90
CA LEU A 57 -0.61 -0.77 -8.30
C LEU A 57 -0.11 -2.17 -8.03
N HIS A 58 0.48 -2.81 -9.04
CA HIS A 58 1.14 -4.10 -8.90
C HIS A 58 2.50 -3.86 -8.24
N VAL A 59 2.73 -4.47 -7.07
CA VAL A 59 3.94 -4.24 -6.29
C VAL A 59 5.00 -5.30 -6.58
N TYR A 60 4.63 -6.59 -6.52
CA TYR A 60 5.56 -7.68 -6.76
C TYR A 60 4.81 -8.96 -7.15
N ASN A 61 5.56 -9.90 -7.75
CA ASN A 61 5.14 -11.29 -7.93
C ASN A 61 5.94 -12.16 -6.96
N VAL A 62 5.26 -13.02 -6.22
CA VAL A 62 5.91 -13.91 -5.26
C VAL A 62 6.89 -14.85 -5.96
N ASP A 63 6.53 -15.36 -7.13
CA ASP A 63 7.37 -16.29 -7.90
C ASP A 63 8.73 -15.75 -8.29
N SER A 64 8.85 -14.42 -8.43
CA SER A 64 10.11 -13.79 -8.85
C SER A 64 10.99 -13.41 -7.67
N THR A 65 10.59 -13.76 -6.45
CA THR A 65 11.34 -13.43 -5.24
C THR A 65 11.93 -14.70 -4.62
N SER A 66 12.95 -14.51 -3.78
CA SER A 66 13.52 -15.57 -2.95
C SER A 66 13.28 -15.24 -1.48
N ASN A 67 13.64 -16.17 -0.58
CA ASN A 67 13.54 -15.97 0.86
C ASN A 67 12.12 -15.68 1.34
N HIS A 68 11.16 -16.49 0.89
CA HIS A 68 9.76 -16.33 1.27
C HIS A 68 9.52 -16.51 2.77
N HIS A 69 10.41 -17.19 3.46
CA HIS A 69 10.29 -17.47 4.90
C HIS A 69 10.82 -16.32 5.77
N GLU A 70 11.45 -15.33 5.15
CA GLU A 70 12.02 -14.22 5.88
C GLU A 70 10.95 -13.18 6.16
N ALA A 71 10.87 -12.75 7.43
CA ALA A 71 9.94 -11.69 7.80
C ALA A 71 10.41 -10.37 7.21
N ARG A 72 9.49 -9.62 6.61
CA ARG A 72 9.74 -8.28 6.10
C ARG A 72 8.91 -7.29 6.88
N LYS A 73 9.43 -6.09 7.02
CA LYS A 73 8.69 -5.02 7.68
C LYS A 73 7.83 -4.31 6.65
N LEU A 74 6.52 -4.29 6.88
CA LEU A 74 5.55 -3.62 6.03
C LEU A 74 5.11 -2.34 6.70
N GLU A 75 5.23 -1.22 6.01
CA GLU A 75 4.83 0.09 6.54
C GLU A 75 4.00 0.85 5.52
N ILE A 76 3.01 1.59 6.00
CA ILE A 76 2.27 2.56 5.21
C ILE A 76 2.41 3.90 5.91
N CYS A 77 2.83 4.90 5.14
CA CYS A 77 3.03 6.27 5.63
C CYS A 77 2.25 7.24 4.75
N TRP A 78 1.80 8.34 5.35
CA TRP A 78 1.18 9.45 4.65
C TRP A 78 2.00 10.70 4.87
N ASP A 79 2.05 11.58 3.88
CA ASP A 79 2.72 12.87 4.06
C ASP A 79 1.83 13.86 4.81
N GLU A 80 2.35 15.03 5.15
CA GLU A 80 1.63 16.04 5.91
C GLU A 80 0.37 16.56 5.21
N SER A 81 0.36 16.57 3.88
CA SER A 81 -0.80 17.03 3.12
C SER A 81 -1.99 16.08 3.23
N GLY A 82 -1.72 14.79 3.51
CA GLY A 82 -2.73 13.76 3.51
C GLY A 82 -3.11 13.26 2.12
N TYR A 83 -2.43 13.74 1.07
CA TYR A 83 -2.67 13.31 -0.31
C TYR A 83 -1.73 12.20 -0.78
N LEU A 84 -0.54 12.07 -0.19
CA LEU A 84 0.46 11.11 -0.63
C LEU A 84 0.54 9.94 0.34
N ALA A 85 0.31 8.73 -0.17
CA ALA A 85 0.43 7.49 0.59
C ALA A 85 1.59 6.67 0.04
N PHE A 86 2.46 6.20 0.95
CA PHE A 86 3.67 5.45 0.61
C PHE A 86 3.60 4.06 1.19
N LEU A 87 3.93 3.06 0.37
CA LEU A 87 4.11 1.68 0.81
C LEU A 87 5.60 1.39 0.89
N LEU A 88 6.08 1.02 2.07
CA LEU A 88 7.47 0.66 2.29
C LEU A 88 7.57 -0.81 2.73
N ILE A 89 8.55 -1.49 2.16
CA ILE A 89 8.89 -2.86 2.57
C ILE A 89 10.38 -2.85 2.92
N ASN A 90 10.69 -3.22 4.15
CA ASN A 90 12.04 -3.14 4.72
C ASN A 90 12.65 -1.73 4.58
N GLY A 91 11.83 -0.71 4.78
CA GLY A 91 12.25 0.68 4.70
C GLY A 91 12.42 1.22 3.28
N TYR A 92 12.18 0.41 2.25
CA TYR A 92 12.32 0.81 0.86
C TYR A 92 10.95 1.12 0.26
N PRO A 93 10.76 2.30 -0.37
CA PRO A 93 9.48 2.65 -0.97
C PRO A 93 9.23 1.84 -2.24
N HIS A 94 8.15 1.07 -2.25
CA HIS A 94 7.75 0.24 -3.37
C HIS A 94 6.62 0.83 -4.19
N ALA A 95 5.80 1.67 -3.58
CA ALA A 95 4.68 2.29 -4.26
C ALA A 95 4.29 3.59 -3.56
N VAL A 96 3.76 4.52 -4.34
CA VAL A 96 3.20 5.75 -3.82
C VAL A 96 1.94 6.09 -4.61
N PHE A 97 0.90 6.57 -3.92
CA PHE A 97 -0.29 7.06 -4.59
C PHE A 97 -0.53 8.52 -4.22
N ASP A 98 -0.75 9.36 -5.26
CA ASP A 98 -1.03 10.78 -5.13
C ASP A 98 -2.51 11.02 -5.38
N PHE A 99 -3.28 11.24 -4.32
CA PHE A 99 -4.72 11.47 -4.43
C PHE A 99 -5.07 12.85 -4.99
N ALA A 100 -4.17 13.82 -4.91
CA ALA A 100 -4.42 15.13 -5.48
C ALA A 100 -4.41 15.08 -7.02
N ARG A 101 -3.55 14.23 -7.59
CA ARG A 101 -3.43 14.05 -9.05
C ARG A 101 -4.10 12.79 -9.55
N LEU A 102 -4.54 11.92 -8.65
CA LEU A 102 -5.11 10.60 -8.95
C LEU A 102 -4.17 9.75 -9.80
N VAL A 103 -2.92 9.69 -9.41
CA VAL A 103 -1.89 8.91 -10.11
C VAL A 103 -1.04 8.14 -9.10
N GLY A 104 -0.69 6.91 -9.49
CA GLY A 104 0.16 6.05 -8.69
C GLY A 104 1.46 5.73 -9.40
N TYR A 105 2.48 5.45 -8.62
CA TYR A 105 3.80 5.07 -9.11
C TYR A 105 4.29 3.86 -8.32
N ASN A 106 4.89 2.90 -9.00
CA ASN A 106 5.55 1.79 -8.34
C ASN A 106 6.97 1.64 -8.88
N SER A 107 7.80 0.90 -8.14
CA SER A 107 9.23 0.75 -8.46
C SER A 107 9.54 -0.53 -9.24
N ASN A 108 8.62 -1.02 -10.00
CA ASN A 108 8.86 -2.22 -10.82
C ASN A 108 9.73 -1.94 -12.01
#